data_14ba500669f889f55302ec40ff247af7
#
_entry.id   14ba500669f889f55302ec40ff247af7
#
_cell.length_a   1.000
_cell.length_b   1.000
_cell.length_c   1.000
_cell.angle_alpha   90.00
_cell.angle_beta   90.00
_cell.angle_gamma   90.00
#
_symmetry.space_group_name_H-M   'P 1'
#
loop_
_entity.id
_entity.type
_entity.pdbx_description
1 polymer ?
#
loop_
_entity_poly.entity_id
_entity_poly.type
_entity_poly.pdbx_seq_one_letter_code
_entity_poly.pdbx_strand_id
1 'polypeptide(L)'
;MKNYEVQPGDTLSAIAAREYGDSSLHPVISRQNHLANPNLIDVGQQLLIPYVTYRHLFTTTDSTAVRTQLTEHYYGTSGIQLIWEIVNGVAQREIHRGAWLHIPDLANVGHHSVVADETATGLAASWYGDEHLAAVIELANELPSGSALTPGQVLIVPRLNRRAQVSGDTLASLCRNEYGDTDVDIRVSVLAAANHIADPDSAFSNQVVYFPS
;
A
#
# COMPACT_ATOMS: atom_id res chain seq x y z
N MET A 1 -6.11 -1.37 10.05
CA MET A 1 -5.61 -0.43 11.09
C MET A 1 -5.03 -1.19 12.26
N LYS A 2 -3.99 -0.67 12.94
CA LYS A 2 -3.47 -1.21 14.20
C LYS A 2 -3.52 -0.16 15.30
N ASN A 3 -3.64 -0.63 16.56
CA ASN A 3 -3.45 0.22 17.74
C ASN A 3 -1.96 0.36 18.02
N TYR A 4 -1.53 1.56 18.34
CA TYR A 4 -0.16 1.88 18.70
C TYR A 4 -0.15 2.76 19.94
N GLU A 5 0.64 2.39 20.95
CA GLU A 5 0.87 3.19 22.15
C GLU A 5 2.16 4.00 21.98
N VAL A 6 2.05 5.33 22.11
CA VAL A 6 3.14 6.27 21.95
C VAL A 6 4.23 6.01 23.01
N GLN A 7 5.46 5.81 22.57
CA GLN A 7 6.62 5.55 23.39
C GLN A 7 7.43 6.83 23.66
N PRO A 8 8.26 6.87 24.71
CA PRO A 8 9.16 8.00 24.96
C PRO A 8 10.05 8.28 23.76
N GLY A 9 10.04 9.54 23.28
CA GLY A 9 10.84 9.98 22.13
C GLY A 9 10.14 9.81 20.77
N ASP A 10 8.93 9.26 20.72
CA ASP A 10 8.18 9.19 19.48
C ASP A 10 7.76 10.57 18.96
N THR A 11 7.75 10.69 17.65
CA THR A 11 7.08 11.75 16.89
C THR A 11 6.23 11.12 15.81
N LEU A 12 5.17 11.79 15.35
CA LEU A 12 4.35 11.24 14.26
C LEU A 12 5.17 10.98 12.99
N SER A 13 6.17 11.84 12.71
CA SER A 13 7.07 11.63 11.56
C SER A 13 7.95 10.40 11.73
N ALA A 14 8.46 10.13 12.93
CA ALA A 14 9.23 8.92 13.21
C ALA A 14 8.37 7.66 13.13
N ILE A 15 7.14 7.73 13.64
CA ILE A 15 6.16 6.64 13.51
C ILE A 15 5.85 6.38 12.03
N ALA A 16 5.55 7.43 11.24
CA ALA A 16 5.27 7.29 9.82
C ALA A 16 6.46 6.71 9.03
N ALA A 17 7.69 7.15 9.33
CA ALA A 17 8.91 6.59 8.72
C ALA A 17 9.04 5.08 8.99
N ARG A 18 8.74 4.65 10.22
CA ARG A 18 8.80 3.23 10.61
C ARG A 18 7.68 2.41 9.98
N GLU A 19 6.44 2.94 9.98
CA GLU A 19 5.25 2.20 9.55
C GLU A 19 5.07 2.19 8.02
N TYR A 20 5.47 3.28 7.36
CA TYR A 20 5.21 3.52 5.93
C TYR A 20 6.49 3.64 5.09
N GLY A 21 7.66 3.72 5.73
CA GLY A 21 8.93 4.03 5.05
C GLY A 21 9.05 5.50 4.60
N ASP A 22 8.11 6.35 4.98
CA ASP A 22 8.00 7.74 4.53
C ASP A 22 7.51 8.64 5.67
N SER A 23 8.41 9.44 6.23
CA SER A 23 8.08 10.38 7.33
C SER A 23 7.08 11.46 6.93
N SER A 24 6.96 11.78 5.63
CA SER A 24 6.03 12.78 5.11
C SER A 24 4.57 12.31 5.18
N LEU A 25 4.33 11.01 5.41
CA LEU A 25 2.99 10.43 5.59
C LEU A 25 2.45 10.57 7.04
N HIS A 26 3.14 11.28 7.94
CA HIS A 26 2.61 11.55 9.30
C HIS A 26 1.19 12.17 9.31
N PRO A 27 0.73 12.96 8.28
CA PRO A 27 -0.64 13.44 8.25
C PRO A 27 -1.70 12.33 8.17
N VAL A 28 -1.35 11.15 7.64
CA VAL A 28 -2.26 9.98 7.64
C VAL A 28 -2.63 9.63 9.09
N ILE A 29 -1.64 9.57 9.98
CA ILE A 29 -1.82 9.25 11.39
C ILE A 29 -2.56 10.37 12.11
N SER A 30 -2.12 11.63 11.94
CA SER A 30 -2.73 12.76 12.66
C SER A 30 -4.20 12.97 12.28
N ARG A 31 -4.55 12.84 11.02
CA ARG A 31 -5.93 12.97 10.52
C ARG A 31 -6.82 11.83 11.00
N GLN A 32 -6.32 10.60 10.94
CA GLN A 32 -7.06 9.43 11.45
C GLN A 32 -7.39 9.55 12.94
N ASN A 33 -6.52 10.19 13.72
CA ASN A 33 -6.67 10.34 15.16
C ASN A 33 -7.21 11.72 15.59
N HIS A 34 -7.67 12.54 14.66
CA HIS A 34 -8.22 13.88 14.93
C HIS A 34 -7.29 14.79 15.75
N LEU A 35 -5.96 14.68 15.55
CA LEU A 35 -5.01 15.47 16.31
C LEU A 35 -5.03 16.91 15.85
N ALA A 36 -5.45 17.82 16.74
CA ALA A 36 -5.49 19.26 16.46
C ALA A 36 -4.08 19.84 16.21
N ASN A 37 -3.08 19.30 16.88
CA ASN A 37 -1.68 19.63 16.68
C ASN A 37 -0.84 18.35 16.48
N PRO A 38 -0.37 18.08 15.25
CA PRO A 38 0.40 16.86 14.97
C PRO A 38 1.79 16.84 15.63
N ASN A 39 2.25 17.97 16.21
CA ASN A 39 3.52 18.02 16.93
C ASN A 39 3.40 17.71 18.42
N LEU A 40 2.16 17.47 18.91
CA LEU A 40 1.89 17.15 20.30
C LEU A 40 1.22 15.78 20.39
N ILE A 41 2.00 14.79 20.82
CA ILE A 41 1.53 13.45 21.22
C ILE A 41 2.13 13.13 22.56
N ASP A 42 1.34 12.50 23.43
CA ASP A 42 1.73 12.17 24.78
C ASP A 42 2.17 10.71 24.90
N VAL A 43 3.18 10.44 25.72
CA VAL A 43 3.61 9.06 26.02
C VAL A 43 2.42 8.30 26.64
N GLY A 44 2.15 7.10 26.13
CA GLY A 44 1.00 6.28 26.52
C GLY A 44 -0.29 6.59 25.74
N GLN A 45 -0.30 7.66 24.92
CA GLN A 45 -1.44 7.94 24.05
C GLN A 45 -1.67 6.79 23.05
N GLN A 46 -2.93 6.38 22.90
CA GLN A 46 -3.31 5.35 21.92
C GLN A 46 -3.58 6.01 20.56
N LEU A 47 -2.91 5.54 19.53
CA LEU A 47 -3.10 5.98 18.16
C LEU A 47 -3.61 4.83 17.30
N LEU A 48 -4.57 5.13 16.42
CA LEU A 48 -4.95 4.26 15.32
C LEU A 48 -4.04 4.54 14.14
N ILE A 49 -3.30 3.53 13.70
CA ILE A 49 -2.40 3.62 12.54
C ILE A 49 -3.07 2.89 11.36
N PRO A 50 -3.56 3.62 10.34
CA PRO A 50 -4.01 3.00 9.09
C PRO A 50 -2.86 2.27 8.43
N TYR A 51 -3.13 1.15 7.78
CA TYR A 51 -2.13 0.52 6.95
C TYR A 51 -1.98 1.30 5.64
N VAL A 52 -0.75 1.66 5.32
CA VAL A 52 -0.33 2.19 4.02
C VAL A 52 0.81 1.33 3.53
N THR A 53 0.73 0.86 2.28
CA THR A 53 1.79 0.07 1.65
C THR A 53 3.13 0.78 1.80
N TYR A 54 4.15 0.05 2.28
CA TYR A 54 5.49 0.60 2.51
C TYR A 54 6.04 1.26 1.24
N ARG A 55 6.75 2.36 1.39
CA ARG A 55 7.31 3.14 0.28
C ARG A 55 8.83 3.20 0.36
N HIS A 56 9.45 3.14 -0.80
CA HIS A 56 10.90 3.33 -0.95
C HIS A 56 11.18 4.49 -1.89
N LEU A 57 11.94 5.49 -1.42
CA LEU A 57 12.42 6.57 -2.28
C LEU A 57 13.65 6.10 -3.08
N PHE A 58 13.51 6.00 -4.39
CA PHE A 58 14.58 5.58 -5.28
C PHE A 58 15.56 6.73 -5.51
N THR A 59 16.77 6.65 -4.92
CA THR A 59 17.74 7.76 -4.89
C THR A 59 18.97 7.54 -5.77
N THR A 60 19.08 6.39 -6.43
CA THR A 60 20.24 5.97 -7.22
C THR A 60 19.94 5.94 -8.72
N THR A 61 20.93 5.57 -9.53
CA THR A 61 20.72 5.25 -10.95
C THR A 61 20.21 3.82 -11.06
N ASP A 62 19.17 3.62 -11.90
CA ASP A 62 18.59 2.31 -12.12
C ASP A 62 19.57 1.35 -12.77
N SER A 63 19.64 0.14 -12.25
CA SER A 63 20.39 -0.97 -12.81
C SER A 63 19.90 -2.29 -12.22
N THR A 64 20.19 -3.39 -12.89
CA THR A 64 19.86 -4.73 -12.39
C THR A 64 20.44 -4.96 -10.97
N ALA A 65 21.68 -4.53 -10.73
CA ALA A 65 22.31 -4.69 -9.42
C ALA A 65 21.58 -3.93 -8.31
N VAL A 66 21.15 -2.69 -8.58
CA VAL A 66 20.38 -1.87 -7.62
C VAL A 66 19.03 -2.50 -7.34
N ARG A 67 18.34 -2.99 -8.36
CA ARG A 67 17.04 -3.67 -8.21
C ARG A 67 17.17 -4.97 -7.39
N THR A 68 18.22 -5.74 -7.64
CA THR A 68 18.54 -6.95 -6.86
C THR A 68 18.80 -6.60 -5.40
N GLN A 69 19.64 -5.59 -5.11
CA GLN A 69 19.92 -5.14 -3.73
C GLN A 69 18.65 -4.65 -3.03
N LEU A 70 17.79 -3.91 -3.73
CA LEU A 70 16.51 -3.45 -3.19
C LEU A 70 15.60 -4.65 -2.83
N THR A 71 15.54 -5.66 -3.69
CA THR A 71 14.76 -6.87 -3.47
C THR A 71 15.26 -7.64 -2.26
N GLU A 72 16.57 -7.84 -2.16
CA GLU A 72 17.22 -8.51 -1.03
C GLU A 72 17.02 -7.74 0.28
N HIS A 73 17.06 -6.40 0.24
CA HIS A 73 16.83 -5.56 1.41
C HIS A 73 15.44 -5.79 2.03
N TYR A 74 14.39 -5.87 1.20
CA TYR A 74 13.01 -6.01 1.70
C TYR A 74 12.58 -7.45 1.92
N TYR A 75 13.08 -8.39 1.11
CA TYR A 75 12.56 -9.76 1.09
C TYR A 75 13.58 -10.83 1.50
N GLY A 76 14.83 -10.44 1.69
CA GLY A 76 15.91 -11.39 2.03
C GLY A 76 16.31 -12.33 0.88
N THR A 77 15.76 -12.14 -0.32
CA THR A 77 16.02 -12.92 -1.52
C THR A 77 15.88 -12.06 -2.77
N SER A 78 16.63 -12.36 -3.83
CA SER A 78 16.51 -11.66 -5.12
C SER A 78 15.47 -12.29 -6.05
N GLY A 79 15.00 -13.51 -5.76
CA GLY A 79 14.17 -14.31 -6.67
C GLY A 79 12.77 -13.76 -6.97
N ILE A 80 12.28 -12.82 -6.16
CA ILE A 80 10.93 -12.28 -6.24
C ILE A 80 10.88 -10.79 -6.61
N GLN A 81 11.91 -10.30 -7.31
CA GLN A 81 12.02 -8.89 -7.73
C GLN A 81 10.79 -8.39 -8.48
N LEU A 82 10.19 -9.22 -9.34
CA LEU A 82 9.01 -8.86 -10.12
C LEU A 82 7.80 -8.45 -9.27
N ILE A 83 7.69 -8.87 -8.01
CA ILE A 83 6.56 -8.51 -7.14
C ILE A 83 6.41 -6.97 -7.04
N TRP A 84 7.47 -6.28 -6.64
CA TRP A 84 7.41 -4.82 -6.52
C TRP A 84 7.52 -4.12 -7.88
N GLU A 85 8.20 -4.69 -8.86
CA GLU A 85 8.29 -4.12 -10.20
C GLU A 85 6.92 -4.04 -10.89
N ILE A 86 6.10 -5.09 -10.78
CA ILE A 86 4.74 -5.13 -11.33
C ILE A 86 3.85 -4.10 -10.66
N VAL A 87 3.87 -4.03 -9.33
CA VAL A 87 3.08 -3.06 -8.56
C VAL A 87 3.35 -1.62 -9.01
N ASN A 88 4.61 -1.31 -9.32
CA ASN A 88 5.04 0.02 -9.73
C ASN A 88 5.05 0.24 -11.25
N GLY A 89 4.72 -0.78 -12.04
CA GLY A 89 4.72 -0.72 -13.50
C GLY A 89 6.12 -0.51 -14.11
N VAL A 90 7.18 -0.95 -13.41
CA VAL A 90 8.59 -0.71 -13.81
C VAL A 90 9.32 -1.97 -14.29
N ALA A 91 8.63 -3.10 -14.43
CA ALA A 91 9.24 -4.36 -14.88
C ALA A 91 9.95 -4.26 -16.24
N GLN A 92 9.49 -3.36 -17.11
CA GLN A 92 10.03 -3.12 -18.45
C GLN A 92 10.41 -1.64 -18.66
N ARG A 93 10.57 -0.87 -17.60
CA ARG A 93 10.83 0.58 -17.66
C ARG A 93 11.92 0.96 -16.68
N GLU A 94 12.65 2.02 -17.02
CA GLU A 94 13.64 2.63 -16.13
C GLU A 94 12.95 3.30 -14.93
N ILE A 95 13.57 3.16 -13.77
CA ILE A 95 13.14 3.85 -12.54
C ILE A 95 13.89 5.18 -12.46
N HIS A 96 13.15 6.28 -12.48
CA HIS A 96 13.75 7.59 -12.36
C HIS A 96 14.12 7.90 -10.90
N ARG A 97 15.27 8.55 -10.73
CA ARG A 97 15.69 9.06 -9.41
C ARG A 97 14.61 10.01 -8.84
N GLY A 98 14.26 9.81 -7.59
CA GLY A 98 13.18 10.54 -6.91
C GLY A 98 11.81 9.85 -6.97
N ALA A 99 11.69 8.73 -7.69
CA ALA A 99 10.47 7.96 -7.72
C ALA A 99 10.21 7.28 -6.36
N TRP A 100 8.95 7.32 -5.91
CA TRP A 100 8.48 6.54 -4.78
C TRP A 100 7.94 5.18 -5.27
N LEU A 101 8.50 4.10 -4.74
CA LEU A 101 8.11 2.74 -5.06
C LEU A 101 7.25 2.17 -3.94
N HIS A 102 6.11 1.57 -4.29
CA HIS A 102 5.30 0.77 -3.37
C HIS A 102 5.92 -0.62 -3.22
N ILE A 103 6.15 -1.03 -1.98
CA ILE A 103 6.74 -2.33 -1.64
C ILE A 103 5.69 -3.19 -0.94
N PRO A 104 5.14 -4.22 -1.60
CA PRO A 104 4.21 -5.16 -0.98
C PRO A 104 4.83 -5.82 0.26
N ASP A 105 4.08 -5.88 1.36
CA ASP A 105 4.56 -6.52 2.58
C ASP A 105 4.36 -8.04 2.48
N LEU A 106 5.45 -8.80 2.57
CA LEU A 106 5.48 -10.25 2.60
C LEU A 106 5.78 -10.82 4.01
N ALA A 107 6.06 -9.96 4.99
CA ALA A 107 6.33 -10.38 6.37
C ALA A 107 5.04 -10.51 7.19
N ASN A 108 4.08 -9.61 6.96
CA ASN A 108 2.79 -9.56 7.68
C ASN A 108 1.63 -9.98 6.74
N VAL A 109 1.77 -11.11 6.10
CA VAL A 109 0.81 -11.60 5.11
C VAL A 109 -0.49 -12.10 5.75
N GLY A 110 -1.59 -12.00 4.99
CA GLY A 110 -2.80 -12.78 5.23
C GLY A 110 -2.69 -14.19 4.62
N HIS A 111 -3.69 -15.00 4.92
CA HIS A 111 -3.88 -16.32 4.30
C HIS A 111 -5.30 -16.42 3.78
N HIS A 112 -5.45 -17.01 2.59
CA HIS A 112 -6.74 -17.27 1.97
C HIS A 112 -6.85 -18.74 1.55
N SER A 113 -7.95 -19.38 1.93
CA SER A 113 -8.27 -20.72 1.43
C SER A 113 -9.12 -20.60 0.18
N VAL A 114 -8.56 -21.04 -0.95
CA VAL A 114 -9.22 -20.97 -2.25
C VAL A 114 -10.57 -21.70 -2.21
N VAL A 115 -11.62 -21.05 -2.71
CA VAL A 115 -12.92 -21.67 -2.93
C VAL A 115 -13.12 -22.00 -4.42
N ALA A 116 -14.20 -22.75 -4.75
CA ALA A 116 -14.46 -23.12 -6.12
C ALA A 116 -14.59 -21.89 -7.03
N ASP A 117 -14.08 -22.02 -8.25
CA ASP A 117 -14.13 -21.01 -9.32
C ASP A 117 -13.30 -19.71 -9.09
N GLU A 118 -12.52 -19.65 -8.02
CA GLU A 118 -11.58 -18.53 -7.83
C GLU A 118 -10.38 -18.63 -8.78
N THR A 119 -9.92 -17.48 -9.24
CA THR A 119 -8.72 -17.30 -10.06
C THR A 119 -7.81 -16.25 -9.44
N ALA A 120 -6.51 -16.32 -9.71
CA ALA A 120 -5.56 -15.30 -9.24
C ALA A 120 -5.96 -13.88 -9.73
N THR A 121 -6.49 -13.78 -10.96
CA THR A 121 -7.00 -12.53 -11.55
C THR A 121 -8.21 -12.00 -10.78
N GLY A 122 -9.19 -12.85 -10.48
CA GLY A 122 -10.38 -12.49 -9.70
C GLY A 122 -10.01 -12.06 -8.26
N LEU A 123 -9.10 -12.80 -7.64
CA LEU A 123 -8.60 -12.44 -6.30
C LEU A 123 -7.84 -11.12 -6.31
N ALA A 124 -6.99 -10.86 -7.32
CA ALA A 124 -6.27 -9.59 -7.45
C ALA A 124 -7.22 -8.40 -7.65
N ALA A 125 -8.24 -8.55 -8.49
CA ALA A 125 -9.29 -7.54 -8.66
C ALA A 125 -10.03 -7.28 -7.34
N SER A 126 -10.36 -8.34 -6.59
CA SER A 126 -11.03 -8.23 -5.29
C SER A 126 -10.15 -7.60 -4.21
N TRP A 127 -8.91 -8.08 -4.04
CA TRP A 127 -8.04 -7.66 -2.95
C TRP A 127 -7.36 -6.30 -3.21
N TYR A 128 -6.91 -6.10 -4.45
CA TYR A 128 -6.08 -4.94 -4.82
C TYR A 128 -6.79 -3.93 -5.74
N GLY A 129 -7.97 -4.27 -6.23
CA GLY A 129 -8.72 -3.43 -7.17
C GLY A 129 -8.16 -3.43 -8.60
N ASP A 130 -7.26 -4.37 -8.92
CA ASP A 130 -6.62 -4.44 -10.24
C ASP A 130 -6.25 -5.88 -10.59
N GLU A 131 -6.86 -6.42 -11.63
CA GLU A 131 -6.63 -7.78 -12.12
C GLU A 131 -5.19 -8.03 -12.61
N HIS A 132 -4.49 -6.97 -13.08
CA HIS A 132 -3.10 -7.07 -13.53
C HIS A 132 -2.12 -7.39 -12.39
N LEU A 133 -2.58 -7.27 -11.13
CA LEU A 133 -1.80 -7.66 -9.96
C LEU A 133 -1.89 -9.15 -9.62
N ALA A 134 -2.53 -9.97 -10.47
CA ALA A 134 -2.55 -11.43 -10.31
C ALA A 134 -1.14 -12.02 -10.15
N ALA A 135 -0.18 -11.51 -10.91
CA ALA A 135 1.21 -11.94 -10.81
C ALA A 135 1.85 -11.70 -9.43
N VAL A 136 1.36 -10.73 -8.65
CA VAL A 136 1.81 -10.51 -7.25
C VAL A 136 1.42 -11.70 -6.38
N ILE A 137 0.19 -12.21 -6.56
CA ILE A 137 -0.31 -13.40 -5.84
C ILE A 137 0.47 -14.63 -6.29
N GLU A 138 0.60 -14.82 -7.61
CA GLU A 138 1.28 -15.97 -8.20
C GLU A 138 2.74 -16.07 -7.73
N LEU A 139 3.49 -14.96 -7.82
CA LEU A 139 4.90 -14.91 -7.40
C LEU A 139 5.07 -15.14 -5.90
N ALA A 140 4.21 -14.55 -5.06
CA ALA A 140 4.28 -14.74 -3.61
C ALA A 140 4.00 -16.18 -3.17
N ASN A 141 3.28 -16.93 -4.01
CA ASN A 141 2.90 -18.33 -3.75
C ASN A 141 3.68 -19.35 -4.61
N GLU A 142 4.73 -18.90 -5.30
CA GLU A 142 5.56 -19.76 -6.18
C GLU A 142 4.73 -20.49 -7.25
N LEU A 143 3.64 -19.87 -7.71
CA LEU A 143 2.75 -20.44 -8.72
C LEU A 143 3.21 -20.03 -10.13
N PRO A 144 3.13 -20.96 -11.11
CA PRO A 144 3.31 -20.58 -12.50
C PRO A 144 2.26 -19.55 -12.94
N SER A 145 2.66 -18.62 -13.82
CA SER A 145 1.74 -17.60 -14.31
C SER A 145 0.52 -18.21 -15.01
N GLY A 146 -0.67 -17.74 -14.63
CA GLY A 146 -1.94 -18.21 -15.16
C GLY A 146 -2.33 -19.64 -14.71
N SER A 147 -1.69 -20.19 -13.69
CA SER A 147 -2.04 -21.51 -13.16
C SER A 147 -3.44 -21.51 -12.54
N ALA A 148 -4.15 -22.62 -12.73
CA ALA A 148 -5.43 -22.82 -12.07
C ALA A 148 -5.23 -22.99 -10.55
N LEU A 149 -6.07 -22.35 -9.76
CA LEU A 149 -6.12 -22.51 -8.32
C LEU A 149 -6.96 -23.76 -7.97
N THR A 150 -6.56 -24.45 -6.92
CA THR A 150 -7.28 -25.64 -6.45
C THR A 150 -8.10 -25.31 -5.20
N PRO A 151 -9.41 -25.64 -5.15
CA PRO A 151 -10.20 -25.46 -3.94
C PRO A 151 -9.54 -26.10 -2.71
N GLY A 152 -9.47 -25.36 -1.61
CA GLY A 152 -8.76 -25.74 -0.38
C GLY A 152 -7.26 -25.43 -0.36
N GLN A 153 -6.67 -25.00 -1.47
CA GLN A 153 -5.30 -24.48 -1.49
C GLN A 153 -5.22 -23.24 -0.60
N VAL A 154 -4.18 -23.15 0.23
CA VAL A 154 -3.94 -21.96 1.05
C VAL A 154 -2.95 -21.05 0.34
N LEU A 155 -3.36 -19.84 0.07
CA LEU A 155 -2.54 -18.79 -0.53
C LEU A 155 -2.04 -17.82 0.54
N ILE A 156 -0.79 -17.41 0.40
CA ILE A 156 -0.25 -16.21 1.03
C ILE A 156 -0.85 -14.99 0.33
N VAL A 157 -1.40 -14.07 1.10
CA VAL A 157 -1.95 -12.80 0.61
C VAL A 157 -0.97 -11.67 0.92
N PRO A 158 -0.14 -11.23 -0.04
CA PRO A 158 0.75 -10.08 0.13
C PRO A 158 -0.05 -8.86 0.59
N ARG A 159 0.44 -8.14 1.59
CA ARG A 159 -0.24 -6.94 2.07
C ARG A 159 0.10 -5.76 1.16
N LEU A 160 -0.92 -5.27 0.49
CA LEU A 160 -0.87 -4.17 -0.47
C LEU A 160 -2.20 -3.43 -0.40
N ASN A 161 -2.17 -2.10 -0.35
CA ASN A 161 -3.40 -1.33 -0.38
C ASN A 161 -4.16 -1.56 -1.70
N ARG A 162 -5.49 -1.65 -1.58
CA ARG A 162 -6.38 -1.60 -2.73
C ARG A 162 -6.19 -0.27 -3.47
N ARG A 163 -6.29 -0.29 -4.79
CA ARG A 163 -6.12 0.91 -5.62
C ARG A 163 -7.29 1.11 -6.59
N ALA A 164 -7.52 2.34 -6.98
CA ALA A 164 -8.43 2.69 -8.05
C ALA A 164 -7.82 3.79 -8.93
N GLN A 165 -8.18 3.79 -10.21
CA GLN A 165 -7.87 4.89 -11.12
C GLN A 165 -9.02 5.90 -11.08
N VAL A 166 -8.69 7.17 -10.84
CA VAL A 166 -9.67 8.26 -10.86
C VAL A 166 -10.16 8.47 -12.29
N SER A 167 -11.46 8.30 -12.51
CA SER A 167 -12.11 8.44 -13.83
C SER A 167 -13.32 9.37 -13.74
N GLY A 168 -13.06 10.66 -13.41
CA GLY A 168 -14.14 11.64 -13.19
C GLY A 168 -14.77 11.56 -11.79
N ASP A 169 -14.27 10.66 -10.93
CA ASP A 169 -14.71 10.55 -9.54
C ASP A 169 -14.08 11.64 -8.67
N THR A 170 -14.77 11.99 -7.57
CA THR A 170 -14.17 12.76 -6.47
C THR A 170 -13.56 11.81 -5.44
N LEU A 171 -12.60 12.27 -4.65
CA LEU A 171 -12.09 11.47 -3.54
C LEU A 171 -13.21 11.06 -2.56
N ALA A 172 -14.22 11.91 -2.41
CA ALA A 172 -15.38 11.60 -1.57
C ALA A 172 -16.23 10.45 -2.13
N SER A 173 -16.45 10.39 -3.46
CA SER A 173 -17.16 9.26 -4.07
C SER A 173 -16.36 7.97 -3.97
N LEU A 174 -15.05 8.03 -4.19
CA LEU A 174 -14.16 6.88 -4.03
C LEU A 174 -14.14 6.37 -2.58
N CYS A 175 -14.09 7.29 -1.59
CA CYS A 175 -14.16 6.91 -0.17
C CYS A 175 -15.48 6.24 0.19
N ARG A 176 -16.62 6.74 -0.32
CA ARG A 176 -17.92 6.11 -0.07
C ARG A 176 -17.99 4.70 -0.66
N ASN A 177 -17.48 4.52 -1.86
CA ASN A 177 -17.45 3.23 -2.52
C ASN A 177 -16.57 2.20 -1.79
N GLU A 178 -15.44 2.63 -1.24
CA GLU A 178 -14.48 1.74 -0.57
C GLU A 178 -14.84 1.47 0.90
N TYR A 179 -15.25 2.52 1.64
CA TYR A 179 -15.40 2.47 3.10
C TYR A 179 -16.84 2.65 3.59
N GLY A 180 -17.79 2.95 2.68
CA GLY A 180 -19.15 3.32 3.05
C GLY A 180 -19.30 4.79 3.44
N ASP A 181 -20.50 5.17 3.90
CA ASP A 181 -20.88 6.56 4.16
C ASP A 181 -20.45 7.10 5.54
N THR A 182 -19.76 6.30 6.35
CA THR A 182 -19.33 6.71 7.69
C THR A 182 -18.02 7.48 7.64
N ASP A 183 -17.96 8.64 8.31
CA ASP A 183 -16.75 9.47 8.48
C ASP A 183 -16.07 9.87 7.15
N VAL A 184 -16.86 10.14 6.11
CA VAL A 184 -16.36 10.41 4.75
C VAL A 184 -15.31 11.52 4.73
N ASP A 185 -15.50 12.63 5.47
CA ASP A 185 -14.56 13.76 5.47
C ASP A 185 -13.19 13.36 6.03
N ILE A 186 -13.20 12.52 7.08
CA ILE A 186 -11.97 11.97 7.66
C ILE A 186 -11.31 11.05 6.64
N ARG A 187 -12.08 10.13 6.05
CA ARG A 187 -11.59 9.19 5.04
C ARG A 187 -10.98 9.90 3.84
N VAL A 188 -11.61 10.95 3.35
CA VAL A 188 -11.08 11.81 2.28
C VAL A 188 -9.76 12.45 2.69
N SER A 189 -9.69 13.01 3.91
CA SER A 189 -8.46 13.60 4.44
C SER A 189 -7.32 12.59 4.56
N VAL A 190 -7.62 11.38 5.04
CA VAL A 190 -6.64 10.28 5.19
C VAL A 190 -6.20 9.78 3.80
N LEU A 191 -7.14 9.57 2.88
CA LEU A 191 -6.87 9.15 1.51
C LEU A 191 -5.98 10.16 0.77
N ALA A 192 -6.31 11.45 0.86
CA ALA A 192 -5.52 12.52 0.26
C ALA A 192 -4.09 12.53 0.81
N ALA A 193 -3.93 12.43 2.14
CA ALA A 193 -2.62 12.39 2.78
C ALA A 193 -1.78 11.17 2.35
N ALA A 194 -2.39 9.98 2.29
CA ALA A 194 -1.72 8.75 1.91
C ALA A 194 -1.23 8.75 0.45
N ASN A 195 -1.86 9.57 -0.40
CA ASN A 195 -1.54 9.70 -1.82
C ASN A 195 -0.83 11.03 -2.18
N HIS A 196 -0.40 11.82 -1.20
CA HIS A 196 0.23 13.14 -1.39
C HIS A 196 -0.63 14.12 -2.21
N ILE A 197 -1.94 14.03 -2.08
CA ILE A 197 -2.89 14.95 -2.72
C ILE A 197 -3.06 16.18 -1.81
N ALA A 198 -2.60 17.33 -2.28
CA ALA A 198 -2.63 18.56 -1.49
C ALA A 198 -4.05 19.14 -1.35
N ASP A 199 -4.85 19.07 -2.42
CA ASP A 199 -6.22 19.54 -2.46
C ASP A 199 -7.16 18.38 -2.76
N PRO A 200 -7.93 17.90 -1.75
CA PRO A 200 -8.86 16.78 -1.92
C PRO A 200 -9.96 16.99 -2.96
N ASP A 201 -10.28 18.28 -3.26
CA ASP A 201 -11.32 18.63 -4.23
C ASP A 201 -10.81 18.64 -5.68
N SER A 202 -9.48 18.62 -5.86
CA SER A 202 -8.88 18.50 -7.17
C SER A 202 -8.71 17.02 -7.57
N ALA A 203 -9.73 16.46 -8.21
CA ALA A 203 -9.63 15.12 -8.79
C ALA A 203 -8.82 15.15 -10.10
N PHE A 204 -7.74 14.39 -10.14
CA PHE A 204 -6.90 14.27 -11.34
C PHE A 204 -7.35 13.05 -12.16
N SER A 205 -7.88 13.28 -13.35
CA SER A 205 -8.18 12.19 -14.30
C SER A 205 -6.94 11.30 -14.52
N ASN A 206 -7.13 10.00 -14.47
CA ASN A 206 -6.11 8.97 -14.64
C ASN A 206 -5.08 8.84 -13.49
N GLN A 207 -5.24 9.56 -12.39
CA GLN A 207 -4.43 9.31 -11.20
C GLN A 207 -4.82 7.98 -10.56
N VAL A 208 -3.82 7.17 -10.18
CA VAL A 208 -4.05 5.99 -9.34
C VAL A 208 -3.97 6.42 -7.88
N VAL A 209 -4.98 6.06 -7.11
CA VAL A 209 -5.03 6.27 -5.65
C VAL A 209 -5.03 4.93 -4.92
N TYR A 210 -4.32 4.86 -3.80
CA TYR A 210 -4.24 3.70 -2.92
C TYR A 210 -5.02 3.97 -1.64
N PHE A 211 -5.89 3.04 -1.24
CA PHE A 211 -6.79 3.18 -0.11
C PHE A 211 -6.16 2.67 1.18
N PRO A 212 -5.85 3.54 2.17
CA PRO A 212 -5.39 3.11 3.50
C PRO A 212 -6.41 2.20 4.20
N SER A 213 -5.96 1.18 4.95
CA SER A 213 -6.84 0.20 5.61
C SER A 213 -6.52 0.00 7.09
#